data_61dbb42ead2a8d9b7403b3ce98909b16
#
_entry.id   61dbb42ead2a8d9b7403b3ce98909b16
#
_cell.length_a   1.000
_cell.length_b   1.000
_cell.length_c   1.000
_cell.angle_alpha   90.00
_cell.angle_beta   90.00
_cell.angle_gamma   90.00
#
_symmetry.space_group_name_H-M   'P 1'
#
loop_
_entity.id
_entity.type
_entity.pdbx_description
1 polymer ?
#
loop_
_entity_poly.entity_id
_entity_poly.type
_entity_poly.pdbx_seq_one_letter_code
_entity_poly.pdbx_strand_id
1 'polypeptide(L)'
;MMSVWSSLVGQAAAVAKLSEAAASARAIVASRGSGRASDEARSMSHAWLITGPPGSGRSVAARAFAAALQCTGATPGCGQCPGCRTTMGRTNADVLFAATETSIINVDTARSLVLQAQSSPSQGLWRVIVVEDADRLGESGANALLKAIEEPPEHTVWLLCAPSPEDMIATIRSRCRHLGLRIPTATAVADLLVHEGIATPEVALEAARAAQSHIGLARALARDPQMRERRRNIITAPASVRSVGEAVMAAD
;
A
#
# COMPACT_ATOMS: atom_id res chain seq x y z
N MET A 1 -16.34 14.67 -2.31
CA MET A 1 -16.43 13.19 -2.35
C MET A 1 -15.05 12.65 -2.65
N MET A 2 -14.47 11.85 -1.74
CA MET A 2 -13.07 11.43 -1.85
C MET A 2 -12.95 10.16 -2.69
N SER A 3 -12.17 10.21 -3.76
CA SER A 3 -11.73 9.05 -4.52
C SER A 3 -10.81 8.18 -3.64
N VAL A 4 -10.64 6.89 -3.97
CA VAL A 4 -9.69 6.02 -3.25
C VAL A 4 -8.25 6.53 -3.33
N TRP A 5 -7.95 7.38 -4.32
CA TRP A 5 -6.63 7.95 -4.56
C TRP A 5 -6.28 9.11 -3.62
N SER A 6 -7.28 9.72 -2.96
CA SER A 6 -7.06 10.90 -2.09
C SER A 6 -6.13 10.62 -0.90
N SER A 7 -6.01 9.35 -0.49
CA SER A 7 -5.10 8.93 0.58
C SER A 7 -3.63 8.81 0.15
N LEU A 8 -3.34 8.90 -1.17
CA LEU A 8 -1.99 8.81 -1.75
C LEU A 8 -1.36 10.19 -1.90
N VAL A 9 -1.01 10.79 -0.78
CA VAL A 9 -0.44 12.13 -0.71
C VAL A 9 0.95 12.19 -1.35
N GLY A 10 1.18 13.19 -2.20
CA GLY A 10 2.47 13.40 -2.85
C GLY A 10 2.84 12.38 -3.94
N GLN A 11 1.89 11.52 -4.37
CA GLN A 11 2.12 10.40 -5.28
C GLN A 11 1.45 10.58 -6.65
N ALA A 12 1.35 11.81 -7.17
CA ALA A 12 0.60 12.11 -8.40
C ALA A 12 0.97 11.20 -9.59
N ALA A 13 2.27 10.95 -9.81
CA ALA A 13 2.73 10.08 -10.89
C ALA A 13 2.33 8.60 -10.70
N ALA A 14 2.36 8.12 -9.46
CA ALA A 14 1.92 6.76 -9.14
C ALA A 14 0.41 6.63 -9.29
N VAL A 15 -0.36 7.62 -8.83
CA VAL A 15 -1.82 7.68 -8.99
C VAL A 15 -2.19 7.65 -10.46
N ALA A 16 -1.52 8.44 -11.32
CA ALA A 16 -1.78 8.45 -12.76
C ALA A 16 -1.58 7.07 -13.39
N LYS A 17 -0.44 6.40 -13.09
CA LYS A 17 -0.15 5.04 -13.60
C LYS A 17 -1.16 4.00 -13.13
N LEU A 18 -1.54 4.02 -11.85
CA LEU A 18 -2.51 3.07 -11.29
C LEU A 18 -3.93 3.34 -11.80
N SER A 19 -4.31 4.61 -12.00
CA SER A 19 -5.61 4.98 -12.58
C SER A 19 -5.72 4.52 -14.03
N GLU A 20 -4.67 4.70 -14.82
CA GLU A 20 -4.59 4.20 -16.20
C GLU A 20 -4.69 2.67 -16.25
N ALA A 21 -3.95 1.97 -15.37
CA ALA A 21 -4.04 0.51 -15.27
C ALA A 21 -5.44 0.04 -14.87
N ALA A 22 -6.11 0.73 -13.94
CA ALA A 22 -7.47 0.41 -13.54
C ALA A 22 -8.49 0.65 -14.66
N ALA A 23 -8.29 1.69 -15.49
CA ALA A 23 -9.11 1.92 -16.69
C ALA A 23 -8.91 0.80 -17.72
N SER A 24 -7.66 0.39 -17.97
CA SER A 24 -7.32 -0.74 -18.83
C SER A 24 -7.92 -2.06 -18.31
N ALA A 25 -7.87 -2.31 -17.01
CA ALA A 25 -8.48 -3.47 -16.38
C ALA A 25 -10.00 -3.51 -16.60
N ARG A 26 -10.67 -2.36 -16.56
CA ARG A 26 -12.10 -2.26 -16.88
C ARG A 26 -12.40 -2.55 -18.34
N ALA A 27 -11.58 -2.05 -19.25
CA ALA A 27 -11.72 -2.33 -20.69
C ALA A 27 -11.59 -3.83 -20.99
N ILE A 28 -10.65 -4.53 -20.32
CA ILE A 28 -10.50 -6.00 -20.41
C ILE A 28 -11.79 -6.71 -20.01
N VAL A 29 -12.38 -6.33 -18.89
CA VAL A 29 -13.65 -6.94 -18.42
C VAL A 29 -14.81 -6.64 -19.38
N ALA A 30 -14.90 -5.42 -19.90
CA ALA A 30 -15.94 -5.00 -20.83
C ALA A 30 -15.84 -5.69 -22.21
N SER A 31 -14.62 -6.03 -22.66
CA SER A 31 -14.37 -6.71 -23.94
C SER A 31 -14.62 -8.22 -23.90
N ARG A 32 -15.00 -8.79 -22.76
CA ARG A 32 -15.41 -10.21 -22.65
C ARG A 32 -16.51 -10.50 -23.65
N GLY A 33 -16.21 -11.36 -24.62
CA GLY A 33 -17.15 -11.79 -25.66
C GLY A 33 -16.99 -11.09 -27.02
N SER A 34 -16.15 -10.04 -27.15
CA SER A 34 -15.98 -9.33 -28.44
C SER A 34 -14.76 -9.77 -29.26
N GLY A 35 -13.89 -10.65 -28.73
CA GLY A 35 -12.71 -11.16 -29.43
C GLY A 35 -11.64 -10.11 -29.78
N ARG A 36 -11.81 -8.85 -29.36
CA ARG A 36 -10.86 -7.77 -29.59
C ARG A 36 -10.04 -7.51 -28.32
N ALA A 37 -8.79 -7.97 -28.30
CA ALA A 37 -7.80 -7.41 -27.38
C ALA A 37 -7.55 -5.95 -27.83
N SER A 38 -8.08 -4.98 -27.09
CA SER A 38 -7.88 -3.57 -27.39
C SER A 38 -6.43 -3.17 -27.02
N ASP A 39 -5.83 -2.28 -27.79
CA ASP A 39 -4.54 -1.64 -27.46
C ASP A 39 -4.55 -0.99 -26.07
N GLU A 40 -5.73 -0.67 -25.55
CA GLU A 40 -5.98 -0.13 -24.22
C GLU A 40 -5.64 -1.10 -23.08
N ALA A 41 -5.51 -2.41 -23.34
CA ALA A 41 -5.12 -3.41 -22.34
C ALA A 41 -3.65 -3.34 -21.92
N ARG A 42 -2.81 -2.60 -22.64
CA ARG A 42 -1.35 -2.57 -22.43
C ARG A 42 -0.90 -1.96 -21.08
N SER A 43 -1.73 -1.14 -20.46
CA SER A 43 -1.39 -0.50 -19.18
C SER A 43 -1.67 -1.40 -17.97
N MET A 44 -2.45 -2.48 -18.13
CA MET A 44 -2.69 -3.44 -17.06
C MET A 44 -1.61 -4.51 -17.02
N SER A 45 -1.21 -4.91 -15.81
CA SER A 45 -0.34 -6.05 -15.55
C SER A 45 -0.95 -6.91 -14.45
N HIS A 46 -0.78 -8.22 -14.55
CA HIS A 46 -1.25 -9.17 -13.55
C HIS A 46 -0.38 -9.21 -12.28
N ALA A 47 0.82 -8.62 -12.32
CA ALA A 47 1.71 -8.55 -11.15
C ALA A 47 2.36 -7.16 -11.06
N TRP A 48 2.29 -6.57 -9.87
CA TRP A 48 2.86 -5.27 -9.55
C TRP A 48 3.78 -5.38 -8.34
N LEU A 49 4.95 -4.76 -8.44
CA LEU A 49 5.87 -4.54 -7.32
C LEU A 49 5.84 -3.06 -6.94
N ILE A 50 5.19 -2.78 -5.81
CA ILE A 50 5.02 -1.43 -5.27
C ILE A 50 6.11 -1.22 -4.22
N THR A 51 7.07 -0.34 -4.51
CA THR A 51 8.21 -0.10 -3.64
C THR A 51 8.25 1.32 -3.12
N GLY A 52 8.96 1.51 -2.03
CA GLY A 52 9.23 2.81 -1.42
C GLY A 52 9.58 2.65 0.06
N PRO A 53 10.28 3.62 0.64
CA PRO A 53 10.69 3.54 2.04
C PRO A 53 9.50 3.50 2.99
N PRO A 54 9.70 3.10 4.27
CA PRO A 54 8.65 3.16 5.28
C PRO A 54 7.97 4.54 5.30
N GLY A 55 6.64 4.56 5.36
CA GLY A 55 5.87 5.81 5.30
C GLY A 55 5.53 6.33 3.90
N SER A 56 6.06 5.77 2.82
CA SER A 56 5.72 6.16 1.43
C SER A 56 4.29 5.83 1.01
N GLY A 57 3.59 4.95 1.74
CA GLY A 57 2.20 4.59 1.47
C GLY A 57 2.00 3.36 0.58
N ARG A 58 2.94 2.41 0.53
CA ARG A 58 2.86 1.17 -0.28
C ARG A 58 1.55 0.42 -0.10
N SER A 59 1.21 0.04 1.14
CA SER A 59 -0.03 -0.68 1.45
C SER A 59 -1.28 0.15 1.15
N VAL A 60 -1.18 1.48 1.27
CA VAL A 60 -2.27 2.39 0.88
C VAL A 60 -2.45 2.39 -0.64
N ALA A 61 -1.35 2.43 -1.40
CA ALA A 61 -1.38 2.38 -2.86
C ALA A 61 -1.93 1.04 -3.38
N ALA A 62 -1.46 -0.07 -2.80
CA ALA A 62 -1.96 -1.41 -3.14
C ALA A 62 -3.47 -1.52 -2.87
N ARG A 63 -3.93 -1.07 -1.69
CA ARG A 63 -5.35 -1.09 -1.33
C ARG A 63 -6.19 -0.18 -2.21
N ALA A 64 -5.72 1.04 -2.52
CA ALA A 64 -6.42 1.95 -3.42
C ALA A 64 -6.54 1.38 -4.84
N PHE A 65 -5.48 0.75 -5.33
CA PHE A 65 -5.49 0.09 -6.63
C PHE A 65 -6.43 -1.13 -6.64
N ALA A 66 -6.37 -1.99 -5.63
CA ALA A 66 -7.32 -3.09 -5.47
C ALA A 66 -8.77 -2.59 -5.46
N ALA A 67 -9.06 -1.49 -4.75
CA ALA A 67 -10.39 -0.88 -4.74
C ALA A 67 -10.79 -0.32 -6.10
N ALA A 68 -9.86 0.22 -6.88
CA ALA A 68 -10.12 0.69 -8.24
C ALA A 68 -10.42 -0.47 -9.21
N LEU A 69 -9.75 -1.63 -9.03
CA LEU A 69 -10.04 -2.85 -9.80
C LEU A 69 -11.43 -3.42 -9.50
N GLN A 70 -11.93 -3.27 -8.27
CA GLN A 70 -13.28 -3.69 -7.85
C GLN A 70 -14.35 -2.62 -8.08
N CYS A 71 -13.97 -1.48 -8.65
CA CYS A 71 -14.87 -0.33 -8.76
C CYS A 71 -15.92 -0.53 -9.84
N THR A 72 -17.20 -0.40 -9.49
CA THR A 72 -18.37 -0.44 -10.40
C THR A 72 -18.90 0.96 -10.73
N GLY A 73 -18.31 2.04 -10.18
CA GLY A 73 -18.71 3.42 -10.49
C GLY A 73 -18.24 3.89 -11.87
N ALA A 74 -18.63 5.07 -12.31
CA ALA A 74 -18.29 5.61 -13.65
C ALA A 74 -16.76 5.73 -13.85
N THR A 75 -16.03 6.18 -12.82
CA THR A 75 -14.56 6.31 -12.84
C THR A 75 -13.94 5.27 -11.90
N PRO A 76 -12.93 4.49 -12.34
CA PRO A 76 -12.23 3.54 -11.47
C PRO A 76 -11.68 4.21 -10.21
N GLY A 77 -12.00 3.62 -9.04
CA GLY A 77 -11.57 4.20 -7.77
C GLY A 77 -12.48 5.32 -7.26
N CYS A 78 -13.77 5.31 -7.59
CA CYS A 78 -14.74 6.33 -7.17
C CYS A 78 -14.86 6.53 -5.64
N GLY A 79 -14.47 5.54 -4.83
CA GLY A 79 -14.51 5.58 -3.37
C GLY A 79 -15.89 5.34 -2.73
N GLN A 80 -16.96 5.25 -3.52
CA GLN A 80 -18.35 5.23 -3.02
C GLN A 80 -19.11 3.96 -3.32
N CYS A 81 -18.81 3.28 -4.43
CA CYS A 81 -19.49 2.03 -4.79
C CYS A 81 -19.16 0.92 -3.79
N PRO A 82 -19.99 -0.13 -3.72
CA PRO A 82 -19.75 -1.26 -2.81
C PRO A 82 -18.36 -1.86 -2.94
N GLY A 83 -17.87 -2.09 -4.17
CA GLY A 83 -16.54 -2.63 -4.42
C GLY A 83 -15.42 -1.76 -3.83
N CYS A 84 -15.47 -0.44 -4.00
CA CYS A 84 -14.51 0.47 -3.37
C CYS A 84 -14.60 0.45 -1.85
N ARG A 85 -15.82 0.52 -1.28
CA ARG A 85 -16.01 0.60 0.17
C ARG A 85 -15.57 -0.68 0.87
N THR A 86 -15.97 -1.84 0.38
CA THR A 86 -15.59 -3.15 0.97
C THR A 86 -14.08 -3.38 0.87
N THR A 87 -13.45 -3.02 -0.26
CA THR A 87 -12.00 -3.16 -0.42
C THR A 87 -11.23 -2.21 0.50
N MET A 88 -11.64 -0.94 0.56
CA MET A 88 -11.00 0.02 1.49
C MET A 88 -11.19 -0.39 2.95
N GLY A 89 -12.32 -1.02 3.30
CA GLY A 89 -12.62 -1.59 4.62
C GLY A 89 -12.01 -2.98 4.86
N ARG A 90 -11.27 -3.57 3.90
CA ARG A 90 -10.69 -4.94 3.97
C ARG A 90 -11.74 -6.04 4.17
N THR A 91 -12.96 -5.84 3.71
CA THR A 91 -14.07 -6.81 3.84
C THR A 91 -14.53 -7.38 2.49
N ASN A 92 -13.83 -7.05 1.40
CA ASN A 92 -14.12 -7.59 0.08
C ASN A 92 -13.64 -9.04 -0.03
N ALA A 93 -14.55 -9.96 -0.38
CA ALA A 93 -14.25 -11.40 -0.47
C ALA A 93 -13.24 -11.77 -1.58
N ASP A 94 -13.13 -10.94 -2.62
CA ASP A 94 -12.25 -11.17 -3.76
C ASP A 94 -10.90 -10.44 -3.64
N VAL A 95 -10.66 -9.74 -2.51
CA VAL A 95 -9.39 -9.06 -2.24
C VAL A 95 -8.78 -9.60 -0.95
N LEU A 96 -7.67 -10.29 -1.10
CA LEU A 96 -6.93 -10.87 0.01
C LEU A 96 -5.79 -9.94 0.42
N PHE A 97 -5.68 -9.68 1.72
CA PHE A 97 -4.59 -8.91 2.30
C PHE A 97 -3.74 -9.85 3.16
N ALA A 98 -2.56 -10.18 2.68
CA ALA A 98 -1.56 -10.90 3.43
C ALA A 98 -0.60 -9.90 4.05
N ALA A 99 -0.75 -9.68 5.35
CA ALA A 99 0.23 -9.00 6.19
C ALA A 99 0.78 -10.03 7.17
N THR A 100 2.05 -9.93 7.52
CA THR A 100 2.63 -10.83 8.51
C THR A 100 2.96 -10.09 9.80
N GLU A 101 2.55 -10.65 10.92
CA GLU A 101 2.99 -10.20 12.25
C GLU A 101 4.34 -10.81 12.61
N THR A 102 4.78 -11.83 11.87
CA THR A 102 6.07 -12.51 12.04
C THR A 102 7.15 -11.91 11.15
N SER A 103 8.41 -12.21 11.44
CA SER A 103 9.55 -11.73 10.64
C SER A 103 9.65 -12.35 9.25
N ILE A 104 8.99 -13.50 9.00
CA ILE A 104 9.09 -14.25 7.75
C ILE A 104 7.69 -14.75 7.34
N ILE A 105 7.36 -14.59 6.06
CA ILE A 105 6.23 -15.28 5.42
C ILE A 105 6.72 -16.66 5.02
N ASN A 106 6.22 -17.68 5.68
CA ASN A 106 6.64 -19.06 5.42
C ASN A 106 6.04 -19.62 4.11
N VAL A 107 6.55 -20.76 3.67
CA VAL A 107 6.14 -21.41 2.41
C VAL A 107 4.67 -21.85 2.43
N ASP A 108 4.13 -22.24 3.58
CA ASP A 108 2.74 -22.70 3.67
C ASP A 108 1.76 -21.55 3.53
N THR A 109 2.09 -20.39 4.09
CA THR A 109 1.33 -19.14 3.85
C THR A 109 1.39 -18.77 2.36
N ALA A 110 2.56 -18.82 1.73
CA ALA A 110 2.72 -18.56 0.31
C ALA A 110 1.88 -19.52 -0.56
N ARG A 111 1.91 -20.81 -0.26
CA ARG A 111 1.08 -21.82 -0.94
C ARG A 111 -0.42 -21.58 -0.76
N SER A 112 -0.83 -21.21 0.45
CA SER A 112 -2.23 -20.84 0.73
C SER A 112 -2.69 -19.66 -0.14
N LEU A 113 -1.85 -18.63 -0.29
CA LEU A 113 -2.13 -17.49 -1.16
C LEU A 113 -2.26 -17.92 -2.63
N VAL A 114 -1.38 -18.83 -3.10
CA VAL A 114 -1.46 -19.38 -4.47
C VAL A 114 -2.77 -20.14 -4.69
N LEU A 115 -3.18 -20.99 -3.75
CA LEU A 115 -4.45 -21.72 -3.85
C LEU A 115 -5.65 -20.74 -3.89
N GLN A 116 -5.63 -19.72 -3.07
CA GLN A 116 -6.68 -18.71 -3.07
C GLN A 116 -6.69 -17.86 -4.35
N ALA A 117 -5.53 -17.61 -4.95
CA ALA A 117 -5.38 -16.89 -6.21
C ALA A 117 -5.95 -17.67 -7.41
N GLN A 118 -6.01 -19.00 -7.33
CA GLN A 118 -6.57 -19.86 -8.38
C GLN A 118 -8.09 -19.81 -8.46
N SER A 119 -8.76 -19.28 -7.43
CA SER A 119 -10.21 -19.14 -7.42
C SER A 119 -10.65 -17.96 -8.26
N SER A 120 -11.65 -18.14 -9.11
CA SER A 120 -12.29 -17.03 -9.82
C SER A 120 -12.90 -16.03 -8.85
N PRO A 121 -12.99 -14.72 -9.23
CA PRO A 121 -13.72 -13.75 -8.44
C PRO A 121 -15.16 -14.20 -8.19
N SER A 122 -15.66 -14.06 -6.96
CA SER A 122 -16.98 -14.51 -6.55
C SER A 122 -18.05 -13.42 -6.68
N GLN A 123 -17.70 -12.19 -6.39
CA GLN A 123 -18.61 -11.03 -6.39
C GLN A 123 -18.00 -9.84 -7.17
N GLY A 124 -16.69 -9.74 -7.22
CA GLY A 124 -15.96 -8.66 -7.85
C GLY A 124 -15.60 -8.94 -9.31
N LEU A 125 -14.88 -7.98 -9.89
CA LEU A 125 -14.38 -8.06 -11.28
C LEU A 125 -13.01 -8.76 -11.35
N TRP A 126 -12.25 -8.70 -10.25
CA TRP A 126 -10.87 -9.17 -10.16
C TRP A 126 -10.62 -9.93 -8.86
N ARG A 127 -9.85 -11.00 -8.92
CA ARG A 127 -9.21 -11.61 -7.76
C ARG A 127 -7.92 -10.88 -7.48
N VAL A 128 -7.78 -10.25 -6.31
CA VAL A 128 -6.61 -9.44 -5.99
C VAL A 128 -5.92 -9.97 -4.74
N ILE A 129 -4.64 -10.25 -4.85
CA ILE A 129 -3.81 -10.68 -3.73
C ILE A 129 -2.81 -9.58 -3.40
N VAL A 130 -2.93 -8.99 -2.22
CA VAL A 130 -2.03 -7.96 -1.71
C VAL A 130 -1.11 -8.58 -0.67
N VAL A 131 0.20 -8.56 -0.92
CA VAL A 131 1.23 -8.98 0.03
C VAL A 131 1.94 -7.74 0.53
N GLU A 132 1.61 -7.31 1.76
CA GLU A 132 2.05 -5.99 2.28
C GLU A 132 3.54 -5.96 2.64
N ASP A 133 4.13 -7.10 3.02
CA ASP A 133 5.55 -7.24 3.40
C ASP A 133 6.20 -8.34 2.54
N ALA A 134 6.20 -8.16 1.22
CA ALA A 134 6.69 -9.17 0.29
C ALA A 134 8.22 -9.41 0.40
N ASP A 135 8.97 -8.45 0.94
CA ASP A 135 10.38 -8.59 1.32
C ASP A 135 10.62 -9.64 2.41
N ARG A 136 9.57 -9.98 3.19
CA ARG A 136 9.63 -11.04 4.21
C ARG A 136 9.34 -12.44 3.66
N LEU A 137 9.12 -12.59 2.37
CA LEU A 137 9.04 -13.90 1.73
C LEU A 137 10.41 -14.57 1.78
N GLY A 138 10.52 -15.69 2.52
CA GLY A 138 11.69 -16.54 2.43
C GLY A 138 11.85 -17.10 1.01
N GLU A 139 13.05 -17.55 0.65
CA GLU A 139 13.35 -18.06 -0.70
C GLU A 139 12.35 -19.14 -1.17
N SER A 140 12.02 -20.11 -0.30
CA SER A 140 11.03 -21.15 -0.59
C SER A 140 9.62 -20.60 -0.81
N GLY A 141 9.22 -19.57 -0.04
CA GLY A 141 7.93 -18.90 -0.19
C GLY A 141 7.87 -18.11 -1.49
N ALA A 142 8.92 -17.37 -1.82
CA ALA A 142 9.05 -16.63 -3.05
C ALA A 142 9.00 -17.57 -4.28
N ASN A 143 9.72 -18.70 -4.24
CA ASN A 143 9.69 -19.70 -5.31
C ASN A 143 8.29 -20.33 -5.48
N ALA A 144 7.53 -20.52 -4.40
CA ALA A 144 6.16 -21.01 -4.49
C ALA A 144 5.22 -20.04 -5.24
N LEU A 145 5.49 -18.72 -5.21
CA LEU A 145 4.70 -17.72 -5.93
C LEU A 145 5.06 -17.61 -7.42
N LEU A 146 6.25 -18.03 -7.84
CA LEU A 146 6.74 -17.79 -9.21
C LEU A 146 5.75 -18.24 -10.28
N LYS A 147 5.29 -19.50 -10.20
CA LYS A 147 4.35 -20.04 -11.19
C LYS A 147 3.02 -19.28 -11.22
N ALA A 148 2.51 -18.88 -10.06
CA ALA A 148 1.26 -18.13 -9.96
C ALA A 148 1.40 -16.68 -10.44
N ILE A 149 2.62 -16.13 -10.42
CA ILE A 149 2.94 -14.81 -10.98
C ILE A 149 3.19 -14.90 -12.49
N GLU A 150 3.80 -15.99 -12.98
CA GLU A 150 4.07 -16.18 -14.41
C GLU A 150 2.80 -16.48 -15.21
N GLU A 151 1.97 -17.36 -14.69
CA GLU A 151 0.77 -17.86 -15.35
C GLU A 151 -0.46 -17.71 -14.42
N PRO A 152 -0.85 -16.47 -14.11
CA PRO A 152 -2.00 -16.25 -13.24
C PRO A 152 -3.29 -16.67 -13.94
N PRO A 153 -4.29 -17.13 -13.19
CA PRO A 153 -5.64 -17.30 -13.71
C PRO A 153 -6.19 -15.99 -14.26
N GLU A 154 -7.14 -16.07 -15.17
CA GLU A 154 -7.83 -14.90 -15.72
C GLU A 154 -8.38 -14.03 -14.59
N HIS A 155 -8.23 -12.71 -14.73
CA HIS A 155 -8.69 -11.72 -13.74
C HIS A 155 -8.06 -11.84 -12.35
N THR A 156 -6.87 -12.43 -12.25
CA THR A 156 -6.09 -12.46 -11.02
C THR A 156 -4.96 -11.43 -11.06
N VAL A 157 -4.79 -10.67 -9.99
CA VAL A 157 -3.75 -9.62 -9.87
C VAL A 157 -2.99 -9.76 -8.56
N TRP A 158 -1.67 -9.75 -8.65
CA TRP A 158 -0.75 -9.76 -7.52
C TRP A 158 -0.21 -8.35 -7.26
N LEU A 159 -0.35 -7.86 -6.04
CA LEU A 159 0.19 -6.58 -5.58
C LEU A 159 1.19 -6.85 -4.47
N LEU A 160 2.48 -6.82 -4.79
CA LEU A 160 3.58 -7.08 -3.86
C LEU A 160 4.14 -5.75 -3.37
N CYS A 161 4.26 -5.57 -2.06
CA CYS A 161 4.84 -4.36 -1.46
C CYS A 161 6.18 -4.69 -0.81
N ALA A 162 7.23 -3.93 -1.14
CA ALA A 162 8.56 -4.07 -0.55
C ALA A 162 9.22 -2.70 -0.32
N PRO A 163 10.19 -2.55 0.61
CA PRO A 163 10.88 -1.28 0.83
C PRO A 163 11.65 -0.80 -0.40
N SER A 164 12.35 -1.70 -1.09
CA SER A 164 13.06 -1.42 -2.34
C SER A 164 12.91 -2.59 -3.33
N PRO A 165 13.21 -2.39 -4.63
CA PRO A 165 13.20 -3.50 -5.58
C PRO A 165 14.25 -4.57 -5.26
N GLU A 166 15.35 -4.18 -4.62
CA GLU A 166 16.47 -5.03 -4.26
C GLU A 166 16.11 -6.02 -3.14
N ASP A 167 15.10 -5.69 -2.32
CA ASP A 167 14.61 -6.57 -1.25
C ASP A 167 13.79 -7.75 -1.80
N MET A 168 13.52 -7.76 -3.10
CA MET A 168 12.83 -8.86 -3.79
C MET A 168 13.78 -9.68 -4.61
N ILE A 169 13.59 -11.01 -4.60
CA ILE A 169 14.37 -11.91 -5.47
C ILE A 169 14.21 -11.51 -6.95
N ALA A 170 15.31 -11.59 -7.69
CA ALA A 170 15.37 -11.13 -9.09
C ALA A 170 14.31 -11.79 -9.99
N THR A 171 13.98 -13.04 -9.73
CA THR A 171 13.01 -13.84 -10.48
C THR A 171 11.58 -13.29 -10.34
N ILE A 172 11.15 -12.84 -9.16
CA ILE A 172 9.85 -12.17 -8.97
C ILE A 172 9.90 -10.77 -9.56
N ARG A 173 10.97 -10.02 -9.25
CA ARG A 173 11.13 -8.63 -9.71
C ARG A 173 11.03 -8.48 -11.22
N SER A 174 11.63 -9.41 -11.98
CA SER A 174 11.62 -9.37 -13.45
C SER A 174 10.24 -9.60 -14.08
N ARG A 175 9.28 -10.15 -13.33
CA ARG A 175 7.92 -10.47 -13.79
C ARG A 175 6.87 -9.48 -13.31
N CYS A 176 7.26 -8.57 -12.44
CA CYS A 176 6.36 -7.56 -11.89
C CYS A 176 6.55 -6.21 -12.59
N ARG A 177 5.45 -5.52 -12.86
CA ARG A 177 5.49 -4.12 -13.23
C ARG A 177 5.85 -3.29 -12.02
N HIS A 178 6.97 -2.57 -12.08
CA HIS A 178 7.46 -1.79 -10.95
C HIS A 178 6.76 -0.44 -10.83
N LEU A 179 6.38 -0.09 -9.61
CA LEU A 179 5.86 1.21 -9.19
C LEU A 179 6.61 1.71 -7.96
N GLY A 180 7.49 2.68 -8.14
CA GLY A 180 8.21 3.33 -7.03
C GLY A 180 7.41 4.47 -6.43
N LEU A 181 7.31 4.49 -5.09
CA LEU A 181 6.73 5.56 -4.29
C LEU A 181 7.83 6.36 -3.61
N ARG A 182 7.57 7.64 -3.38
CA ARG A 182 8.48 8.54 -2.66
C ARG A 182 7.92 8.86 -1.27
N ILE A 183 8.78 9.29 -0.38
CA ILE A 183 8.31 9.90 0.88
C ILE A 183 7.62 11.22 0.52
N PRO A 184 6.36 11.45 0.96
CA PRO A 184 5.70 12.73 0.75
C PRO A 184 6.42 13.84 1.51
N THR A 185 6.24 15.09 1.10
CA THR A 185 6.77 16.23 1.86
C THR A 185 6.01 16.40 3.18
N ALA A 186 6.67 16.96 4.20
CA ALA A 186 6.02 17.22 5.48
C ALA A 186 4.81 18.16 5.32
N THR A 187 4.88 19.11 4.39
CA THR A 187 3.76 19.98 4.04
C THR A 187 2.57 19.21 3.48
N ALA A 188 2.81 18.31 2.52
CA ALA A 188 1.74 17.50 1.94
C ALA A 188 1.05 16.59 2.98
N VAL A 189 1.84 16.05 3.94
CA VAL A 189 1.27 15.27 5.06
C VAL A 189 0.48 16.18 6.01
N ALA A 190 0.99 17.38 6.31
CA ALA A 190 0.26 18.35 7.15
C ALA A 190 -1.06 18.77 6.51
N ASP A 191 -1.08 19.06 5.21
CA ASP A 191 -2.29 19.43 4.47
C ASP A 191 -3.34 18.30 4.53
N LEU A 192 -2.90 17.03 4.43
CA LEU A 192 -3.79 15.88 4.61
C LEU A 192 -4.40 15.86 6.01
N LEU A 193 -3.61 16.07 7.08
CA LEU A 193 -4.09 16.03 8.45
C LEU A 193 -5.09 17.15 8.74
N VAL A 194 -4.86 18.33 8.19
CA VAL A 194 -5.79 19.47 8.26
C VAL A 194 -7.09 19.17 7.50
N HIS A 195 -6.97 18.65 6.28
CA HIS A 195 -8.13 18.30 5.46
C HIS A 195 -8.99 17.17 6.09
N GLU A 196 -8.37 16.24 6.81
CA GLU A 196 -9.06 15.21 7.58
C GLU A 196 -9.66 15.74 8.89
N GLY A 197 -9.43 17.01 9.25
CA GLY A 197 -9.91 17.63 10.48
C GLY A 197 -9.23 17.08 11.75
N ILE A 198 -8.02 16.51 11.61
CA ILE A 198 -7.30 15.85 12.71
C ILE A 198 -6.58 16.87 13.59
N ALA A 199 -6.03 17.94 13.00
CA ALA A 199 -5.21 18.90 13.72
C ALA A 199 -5.26 20.28 13.03
N THR A 200 -4.86 21.34 13.79
CA THR A 200 -4.60 22.66 13.21
C THR A 200 -3.36 22.62 12.31
N PRO A 201 -3.17 23.59 11.39
CA PRO A 201 -2.03 23.63 10.49
C PRO A 201 -0.67 23.54 11.21
N GLU A 202 -0.53 24.21 12.35
CA GLU A 202 0.70 24.23 13.14
C GLU A 202 1.01 22.84 13.72
N VAL A 203 0.02 22.22 14.38
CA VAL A 203 0.15 20.87 14.97
C VAL A 203 0.35 19.82 13.89
N ALA A 204 -0.33 19.94 12.76
CA ALA A 204 -0.20 19.04 11.62
C ALA A 204 1.23 19.07 11.05
N LEU A 205 1.80 20.26 10.88
CA LEU A 205 3.17 20.40 10.36
C LEU A 205 4.22 19.89 11.36
N GLU A 206 4.06 20.18 12.66
CA GLU A 206 4.90 19.64 13.71
C GLU A 206 4.86 18.10 13.70
N ALA A 207 3.67 17.52 13.71
CA ALA A 207 3.49 16.08 13.70
C ALA A 207 4.06 15.41 12.42
N ALA A 208 3.87 16.04 11.25
CA ALA A 208 4.41 15.55 10.00
C ALA A 208 5.94 15.55 9.98
N ARG A 209 6.58 16.59 10.48
CA ARG A 209 8.04 16.69 10.61
C ARG A 209 8.57 15.67 11.63
N ALA A 210 7.94 15.58 12.80
CA ALA A 210 8.29 14.64 13.84
C ALA A 210 8.17 13.18 13.38
N ALA A 211 7.20 12.88 12.52
CA ALA A 211 7.00 11.57 11.92
C ALA A 211 7.89 11.29 10.69
N GLN A 212 8.77 12.22 10.30
CA GLN A 212 9.53 12.12 9.04
C GLN A 212 8.62 11.80 7.83
N SER A 213 7.48 12.49 7.78
CA SER A 213 6.44 12.29 6.76
C SER A 213 5.77 10.92 6.73
N HIS A 214 5.98 10.06 7.72
CA HIS A 214 5.23 8.80 7.85
C HIS A 214 3.78 9.10 8.25
N ILE A 215 2.85 8.96 7.31
CA ILE A 215 1.44 9.42 7.48
C ILE A 215 0.78 8.79 8.71
N GLY A 216 0.94 7.48 8.93
CA GLY A 216 0.36 6.78 10.09
C GLY A 216 0.86 7.32 11.42
N LEU A 217 2.17 7.52 11.55
CA LEU A 217 2.79 8.10 12.75
C LEU A 217 2.41 9.58 12.92
N ALA A 218 2.36 10.34 11.84
CA ALA A 218 1.93 11.74 11.86
C ALA A 218 0.48 11.87 12.37
N ARG A 219 -0.44 10.99 11.94
CA ARG A 219 -1.80 10.93 12.47
C ARG A 219 -1.84 10.61 13.97
N ALA A 220 -1.06 9.66 14.42
CA ALA A 220 -0.97 9.32 15.85
C ALA A 220 -0.46 10.50 16.67
N LEU A 221 0.66 11.08 16.25
CA LEU A 221 1.23 12.26 16.90
C LEU A 221 0.28 13.47 16.88
N ALA A 222 -0.46 13.69 15.79
CA ALA A 222 -1.39 14.79 15.70
C ALA A 222 -2.58 14.65 16.66
N ARG A 223 -3.05 13.42 16.88
CA ARG A 223 -4.18 13.12 17.77
C ARG A 223 -3.82 13.13 19.26
N ASP A 224 -2.59 12.74 19.59
CA ASP A 224 -2.16 12.54 20.97
C ASP A 224 -1.08 13.56 21.39
N PRO A 225 -1.47 14.60 22.17
CA PRO A 225 -0.52 15.57 22.70
C PRO A 225 0.54 14.95 23.62
N GLN A 226 0.16 13.93 24.41
CA GLN A 226 1.11 13.29 25.34
C GLN A 226 2.19 12.51 24.56
N MET A 227 1.82 11.86 23.47
CA MET A 227 2.77 11.17 22.60
C MET A 227 3.77 12.16 21.99
N ARG A 228 3.33 13.36 21.59
CA ARG A 228 4.22 14.42 21.11
C ARG A 228 5.18 14.89 22.20
N GLU A 229 4.66 15.13 23.40
CA GLU A 229 5.47 15.57 24.54
C GLU A 229 6.51 14.53 24.95
N ARG A 230 6.10 13.26 25.11
CA ARG A 230 7.03 12.16 25.40
C ARG A 230 8.15 12.08 24.36
N ARG A 231 7.79 12.15 23.06
CA ARG A 231 8.79 12.15 21.99
C ARG A 231 9.75 13.34 22.08
N ARG A 232 9.22 14.53 22.36
CA ARG A 232 10.05 15.74 22.54
C ARG A 232 11.04 15.54 23.68
N ASN A 233 10.58 15.04 24.82
CA ASN A 233 11.40 14.78 25.99
C ASN A 233 12.52 13.77 25.69
N ILE A 234 12.19 12.65 25.02
CA ILE A 234 13.20 11.65 24.61
C ILE A 234 14.25 12.24 23.68
N ILE A 235 13.87 13.07 22.71
CA ILE A 235 14.82 13.67 21.76
C ILE A 235 15.69 14.75 22.41
N THR A 236 15.15 15.49 23.38
CA THR A 236 15.90 16.58 24.06
C THR A 236 16.71 16.08 25.24
N ALA A 237 16.36 14.93 25.82
CA ALA A 237 17.09 14.37 26.98
C ALA A 237 18.61 14.27 26.78
N PRO A 238 19.12 13.75 25.62
CA PRO A 238 20.59 13.68 25.43
C PRO A 238 21.28 15.04 25.44
N ALA A 239 20.60 16.09 25.00
CA ALA A 239 21.15 17.45 24.99
C ALA A 239 21.15 18.11 26.39
N SER A 240 20.32 17.61 27.31
CA SER A 240 20.24 18.12 28.71
C SER A 240 21.16 17.41 29.67
N VAL A 241 21.68 16.22 29.32
CA VAL A 241 22.55 15.41 30.15
C VAL A 241 23.97 16.01 30.18
N ARG A 242 24.45 16.36 31.35
CA ARG A 242 25.81 16.96 31.59
C ARG A 242 26.75 16.05 32.37
N SER A 243 26.22 14.95 32.95
CA SER A 243 27.01 14.01 33.77
C SER A 243 26.51 12.57 33.61
N VAL A 244 27.35 11.60 33.94
CA VAL A 244 26.98 10.15 33.91
C VAL A 244 25.79 9.86 34.84
N GLY A 245 25.74 10.54 36.04
CA GLY A 245 24.63 10.39 36.98
C GLY A 245 23.31 10.87 36.39
N GLU A 246 23.30 12.00 35.68
CA GLU A 246 22.11 12.50 35.00
C GLU A 246 21.69 11.59 33.82
N ALA A 247 22.64 10.94 33.14
CA ALA A 247 22.36 9.98 32.08
C ALA A 247 21.58 8.76 32.60
N VAL A 248 21.97 8.24 33.77
CA VAL A 248 21.28 7.12 34.41
C VAL A 248 19.87 7.50 34.83
N MET A 249 19.66 8.67 35.42
CA MET A 249 18.35 9.17 35.84
C MET A 249 17.40 9.49 34.67
N ALA A 250 17.93 9.78 33.49
CA ALA A 250 17.14 10.06 32.31
C ALA A 250 16.76 8.79 31.51
N ALA A 251 17.33 7.64 31.85
CA ALA A 251 17.09 6.36 31.19
C ALA A 251 15.98 5.53 31.88
N ASP A 252 15.61 5.88 33.11
CA ASP A 252 14.47 5.34 33.87
C ASP A 252 13.19 6.14 33.57
#